data_437152662b15d9541902cc9b5915132a
#
_entry.id   437152662b15d9541902cc9b5915132a
#
_cell.length_a   1.000
_cell.length_b   1.000
_cell.length_c   1.000
_cell.angle_alpha   90.00
_cell.angle_beta   90.00
_cell.angle_gamma   90.00
#
_symmetry.space_group_name_H-M   'P 1'
#
loop_
_entity.id
_entity.type
_entity.pdbx_description
1 polymer ?
#
loop_
_entity_poly.entity_id
_entity_poly.type
_entity_poly.pdbx_seq_one_letter_code
_entity_poly.pdbx_strand_id
1 'polypeptide(L)'
;MATEVMANKKETGSLALFGDDTAKGFENMTSEDMALPFVRILGQLSPQVTEGDAKYIEGAKPGMIYNTVTSELYDGKKGIKVIPCYYKKDYPEWSDRGDGPGAPVATHLPNSPIIQTGKREGSKIRLPNGNYLEETASYYVMIETKAGGYTPALITMKSTQLNVSKKWNSMMKTIQIPNGKGGFVIPPMHGVVYNLASTLQKNDKGSWYGWVVTQNRIMGQEDKSLYLDAKDFSSNVSKGNVQTKEDVEETASDSTPY
;
A
#
# COMPACT_ATOMS: atom_id res chain seq x y z
N MET A 1 21.98 17.25 -23.62
CA MET A 1 22.46 16.10 -24.42
C MET A 1 23.59 15.32 -23.77
N ALA A 2 24.55 15.91 -23.07
CA ALA A 2 25.67 15.18 -22.44
C ALA A 2 25.27 14.38 -21.18
N THR A 3 24.24 14.81 -20.44
CA THR A 3 23.83 14.17 -19.18
C THR A 3 23.02 12.88 -19.40
N GLU A 4 22.19 12.80 -20.45
CA GLU A 4 21.43 11.58 -20.79
C GLU A 4 22.35 10.47 -21.33
N VAL A 5 23.40 10.83 -22.06
CA VAL A 5 24.37 9.84 -22.57
C VAL A 5 25.23 9.24 -21.45
N MET A 6 25.48 9.99 -20.36
CA MET A 6 26.21 9.46 -19.21
C MET A 6 25.38 8.54 -18.31
N ALA A 7 24.09 8.81 -18.13
CA ALA A 7 23.18 7.93 -17.38
C ALA A 7 23.03 6.56 -18.07
N ASN A 8 22.83 6.56 -19.38
CA ASN A 8 22.70 5.32 -20.18
C ASN A 8 24.02 4.50 -20.20
N LYS A 9 25.17 5.13 -20.08
CA LYS A 9 26.47 4.45 -20.07
C LYS A 9 26.80 3.79 -18.71
N LYS A 10 26.21 4.29 -17.61
CA LYS A 10 26.35 3.70 -16.27
C LYS A 10 25.46 2.46 -16.07
N GLU A 11 24.25 2.48 -16.60
CA GLU A 11 23.32 1.34 -16.52
C GLU A 11 23.78 0.15 -17.36
N THR A 12 24.28 0.41 -18.57
CA THR A 12 24.86 -0.66 -19.41
C THR A 12 26.10 -1.30 -18.80
N GLY A 13 26.87 -0.57 -17.96
CA GLY A 13 28.07 -1.09 -17.29
C GLY A 13 27.76 -2.13 -16.21
N SER A 14 26.72 -1.90 -15.39
CA SER A 14 26.34 -2.82 -14.31
C SER A 14 25.69 -4.09 -14.87
N LEU A 15 24.82 -3.98 -15.87
CA LEU A 15 24.18 -5.12 -16.50
C LEU A 15 25.21 -6.01 -17.24
N ALA A 16 26.21 -5.40 -17.88
CA ALA A 16 27.31 -6.13 -18.53
C ALA A 16 28.22 -6.85 -17.53
N LEU A 17 28.32 -6.32 -16.29
CA LEU A 17 29.09 -6.97 -15.23
C LEU A 17 28.36 -8.20 -14.67
N PHE A 18 27.05 -8.13 -14.51
CA PHE A 18 26.28 -9.23 -13.90
C PHE A 18 26.03 -10.38 -14.88
N GLY A 19 25.89 -10.11 -16.19
CA GLY A 19 25.72 -11.12 -17.24
C GLY A 19 24.67 -12.19 -16.86
N ASP A 20 25.09 -13.46 -16.86
CA ASP A 20 24.26 -14.60 -16.51
C ASP A 20 24.08 -14.80 -14.99
N ASP A 21 24.70 -13.96 -14.16
CA ASP A 21 24.59 -14.03 -12.70
C ASP A 21 23.37 -13.26 -12.15
N THR A 22 22.57 -12.67 -13.04
CA THR A 22 21.36 -11.95 -12.65
C THR A 22 20.42 -12.86 -11.85
N ALA A 23 20.03 -12.41 -10.65
CA ALA A 23 19.16 -13.13 -9.70
C ALA A 23 19.76 -14.45 -9.09
N LYS A 24 21.02 -14.77 -9.32
CA LYS A 24 21.68 -15.89 -8.62
C LYS A 24 21.78 -15.61 -7.12
N GLY A 25 21.65 -16.68 -6.32
CA GLY A 25 21.67 -16.61 -4.87
C GLY A 25 20.30 -16.44 -4.22
N PHE A 26 19.24 -16.27 -5.02
CA PHE A 26 17.85 -16.18 -4.53
C PHE A 26 17.04 -17.45 -4.76
N GLU A 27 17.65 -18.55 -5.23
CA GLU A 27 17.00 -19.79 -5.67
C GLU A 27 16.17 -20.47 -4.58
N ASN A 28 16.59 -20.33 -3.32
CA ASN A 28 15.89 -20.90 -2.16
C ASN A 28 15.03 -19.89 -1.41
N MET A 29 14.96 -18.62 -1.87
CA MET A 29 14.18 -17.59 -1.22
C MET A 29 12.72 -17.68 -1.68
N THR A 30 11.83 -17.78 -0.71
CA THR A 30 10.37 -17.84 -0.93
C THR A 30 9.70 -16.54 -0.53
N SER A 31 8.41 -16.40 -0.80
CA SER A 31 7.63 -15.23 -0.34
C SER A 31 7.56 -15.12 1.19
N GLU A 32 7.78 -16.23 1.92
CA GLU A 32 7.81 -16.25 3.40
C GLU A 32 9.09 -15.65 3.97
N ASP A 33 10.16 -15.64 3.18
CA ASP A 33 11.46 -15.06 3.54
C ASP A 33 11.54 -13.56 3.24
N MET A 34 10.52 -13.00 2.59
CA MET A 34 10.47 -11.59 2.19
C MET A 34 9.40 -10.83 2.95
N ALA A 35 9.78 -9.66 3.50
CA ALA A 35 8.82 -8.74 4.08
C ALA A 35 8.07 -7.99 2.97
N LEU A 36 6.73 -8.05 2.96
CA LEU A 36 5.93 -7.19 2.10
C LEU A 36 5.92 -5.77 2.67
N PRO A 37 6.47 -4.77 1.96
CA PRO A 37 6.53 -3.42 2.49
C PRO A 37 5.13 -2.81 2.59
N PHE A 38 4.90 -2.07 3.67
CA PHE A 38 3.80 -1.11 3.73
C PHE A 38 4.21 0.18 3.02
N VAL A 39 3.26 0.76 2.30
CA VAL A 39 3.39 2.10 1.74
C VAL A 39 2.40 3.00 2.46
N ARG A 40 2.92 4.00 3.17
CA ARG A 40 2.15 4.87 4.07
C ARG A 40 2.38 6.34 3.74
N ILE A 41 1.44 7.18 4.14
CA ILE A 41 1.64 8.62 4.17
C ILE A 41 2.20 8.97 5.56
N LEU A 42 3.31 9.71 5.60
CA LEU A 42 3.86 10.21 6.86
C LEU A 42 2.94 11.30 7.43
N GLY A 43 2.54 11.13 8.68
CA GLY A 43 1.82 12.12 9.48
C GLY A 43 2.77 13.10 10.17
N GLN A 44 2.20 14.05 10.92
CA GLN A 44 2.99 15.01 11.71
C GLN A 44 3.73 14.35 12.89
N LEU A 45 3.18 13.25 13.41
CA LEU A 45 3.72 12.50 14.55
C LEU A 45 4.45 11.22 14.14
N SER A 46 4.66 10.99 12.84
CA SER A 46 5.39 9.83 12.37
C SER A 46 6.84 9.88 12.85
N PRO A 47 7.40 8.79 13.41
CA PRO A 47 8.80 8.76 13.88
C PRO A 47 9.80 9.22 12.83
N GLN A 48 9.55 8.93 11.55
CA GLN A 48 10.41 9.28 10.43
C GLN A 48 10.59 10.79 10.21
N VAL A 49 9.66 11.62 10.71
CA VAL A 49 9.73 13.09 10.58
C VAL A 49 10.14 13.78 11.87
N THR A 50 10.31 13.03 12.96
CA THR A 50 10.64 13.57 14.29
C THR A 50 12.15 13.50 14.50
N GLU A 51 12.82 14.67 14.49
CA GLU A 51 14.25 14.74 14.79
C GLU A 51 14.54 14.18 16.19
N GLY A 52 15.55 13.32 16.30
CA GLY A 52 15.92 12.65 17.54
C GLY A 52 15.24 11.29 17.77
N ASP A 53 14.24 10.91 16.98
CA ASP A 53 13.71 9.54 16.99
C ASP A 53 14.69 8.58 16.32
N ALA A 54 14.77 7.34 16.81
CA ALA A 54 15.64 6.31 16.25
C ALA A 54 15.29 5.95 14.79
N LYS A 55 14.04 6.22 14.37
CA LYS A 55 13.53 5.97 13.02
C LYS A 55 13.51 7.23 12.14
N TYR A 56 14.11 8.32 12.61
CA TYR A 56 14.17 9.56 11.83
C TYR A 56 14.87 9.36 10.49
N ILE A 57 14.30 9.93 9.44
CA ILE A 57 14.87 9.90 8.10
C ILE A 57 15.11 11.35 7.66
N GLU A 58 16.35 11.66 7.34
CA GLU A 58 16.73 12.99 6.85
C GLU A 58 15.92 13.37 5.60
N GLY A 59 15.32 14.56 5.64
CA GLY A 59 14.48 15.07 4.56
C GLY A 59 13.04 14.55 4.55
N ALA A 60 12.66 13.66 5.48
CA ALA A 60 11.28 13.23 5.63
C ALA A 60 10.40 14.39 6.12
N LYS A 61 9.21 14.51 5.53
CA LYS A 61 8.23 15.55 5.89
C LYS A 61 6.82 14.96 5.93
N PRO A 62 5.93 15.50 6.77
CA PRO A 62 4.52 15.12 6.75
C PRO A 62 3.94 15.26 5.35
N GLY A 63 3.13 14.28 4.94
CA GLY A 63 2.55 14.20 3.60
C GLY A 63 3.41 13.48 2.55
N MET A 64 4.67 13.16 2.84
CA MET A 64 5.45 12.28 1.98
C MET A 64 4.95 10.85 2.07
N ILE A 65 5.17 10.08 1.00
CA ILE A 65 4.85 8.66 0.95
C ILE A 65 6.13 7.89 1.28
N TYR A 66 6.01 6.90 2.14
CA TYR A 66 7.11 6.14 2.73
C TYR A 66 6.93 4.64 2.52
N ASN A 67 8.01 3.95 2.11
CA ASN A 67 8.09 2.50 2.01
C ASN A 67 8.81 1.96 3.25
N THR A 68 8.17 1.08 4.02
CA THR A 68 8.69 0.62 5.33
C THR A 68 9.88 -0.33 5.24
N VAL A 69 10.11 -0.99 4.10
CA VAL A 69 11.23 -1.92 3.91
C VAL A 69 12.43 -1.23 3.29
N THR A 70 12.22 -0.47 2.21
CA THR A 70 13.33 0.19 1.50
C THR A 70 13.71 1.53 2.11
N SER A 71 12.91 2.06 3.04
CA SER A 71 13.03 3.42 3.60
C SER A 71 12.96 4.53 2.55
N GLU A 72 12.44 4.23 1.35
CA GLU A 72 12.29 5.22 0.29
C GLU A 72 11.18 6.21 0.62
N LEU A 73 11.48 7.49 0.37
CA LEU A 73 10.55 8.60 0.47
C LEU A 73 10.15 9.08 -0.92
N TYR A 74 8.85 9.25 -1.16
CA TYR A 74 8.31 9.79 -2.40
C TYR A 74 7.60 11.11 -2.11
N ASP A 75 7.64 12.04 -3.08
CA ASP A 75 6.89 13.29 -3.00
C ASP A 75 5.38 13.00 -2.97
N GLY A 76 4.73 13.31 -1.85
CA GLY A 76 3.31 13.02 -1.68
C GLY A 76 2.40 13.76 -2.67
N LYS A 77 2.77 14.99 -3.11
CA LYS A 77 1.97 15.74 -4.09
C LYS A 77 2.06 15.16 -5.48
N LYS A 78 3.26 14.69 -5.89
CA LYS A 78 3.45 14.00 -7.17
C LYS A 78 2.80 12.62 -7.15
N GLY A 79 2.82 11.97 -5.99
CA GLY A 79 2.31 10.61 -5.83
C GLY A 79 3.24 9.54 -6.38
N ILE A 80 2.74 8.32 -6.35
CA ILE A 80 3.38 7.11 -6.88
C ILE A 80 2.43 6.40 -7.83
N LYS A 81 2.97 5.75 -8.85
CA LYS A 81 2.17 4.86 -9.70
C LYS A 81 1.97 3.53 -9.02
N VAL A 82 0.74 3.03 -9.08
CA VAL A 82 0.28 1.85 -8.36
C VAL A 82 -0.60 1.00 -9.26
N ILE A 83 -0.39 -0.31 -9.20
CA ILE A 83 -1.25 -1.31 -9.86
C ILE A 83 -1.92 -2.11 -8.76
N PRO A 84 -3.23 -1.97 -8.52
CA PRO A 84 -3.93 -2.77 -7.53
C PRO A 84 -4.05 -4.22 -8.02
N CYS A 85 -3.60 -5.19 -7.21
CA CYS A 85 -3.59 -6.60 -7.58
C CYS A 85 -4.64 -7.40 -6.82
N TYR A 86 -4.87 -7.07 -5.54
CA TYR A 86 -5.86 -7.74 -4.73
C TYR A 86 -6.41 -6.77 -3.67
N TYR A 87 -7.69 -6.93 -3.33
CA TYR A 87 -8.37 -6.16 -2.29
C TYR A 87 -8.90 -7.08 -1.20
N LYS A 88 -8.62 -6.74 0.03
CA LYS A 88 -9.14 -7.42 1.21
C LYS A 88 -9.71 -6.40 2.19
N LYS A 89 -10.76 -6.78 2.87
CA LYS A 89 -11.34 -5.99 3.95
C LYS A 89 -11.37 -6.84 5.21
N ASP A 90 -10.80 -6.31 6.27
CA ASP A 90 -10.67 -6.97 7.55
C ASP A 90 -11.05 -6.05 8.70
N TYR A 91 -11.19 -6.64 9.88
CA TYR A 91 -11.42 -5.98 11.14
C TYR A 91 -10.36 -6.43 12.15
N PRO A 92 -9.14 -5.83 12.14
CA PRO A 92 -8.18 -6.05 13.21
C PRO A 92 -8.77 -5.67 14.56
N GLU A 93 -8.56 -6.55 15.56
CA GLU A 93 -8.92 -6.34 16.95
C GLU A 93 -7.72 -5.82 17.72
N TRP A 94 -7.89 -4.71 18.39
CA TRP A 94 -6.85 -4.03 19.15
C TRP A 94 -7.23 -3.99 20.63
N SER A 95 -6.25 -4.21 21.52
CA SER A 95 -6.37 -3.84 22.92
C SER A 95 -6.41 -2.31 23.07
N ASP A 96 -6.95 -1.81 24.18
CA ASP A 96 -6.89 -0.39 24.47
C ASP A 96 -5.44 0.08 24.66
N ARG A 97 -5.21 1.39 24.46
CA ARG A 97 -3.87 1.98 24.52
C ARG A 97 -3.20 1.66 25.87
N GLY A 98 -1.99 1.10 25.79
CA GLY A 98 -1.16 0.78 26.93
C GLY A 98 -1.25 -0.69 27.41
N ASP A 99 -2.24 -1.47 26.93
CA ASP A 99 -2.49 -2.83 27.44
C ASP A 99 -2.05 -3.96 26.50
N GLY A 100 -1.33 -3.66 25.42
CA GLY A 100 -0.99 -4.69 24.43
C GLY A 100 0.33 -4.49 23.71
N PRO A 101 0.76 -5.52 22.96
CA PRO A 101 2.09 -5.58 22.30
C PRO A 101 2.22 -4.67 21.06
N GLY A 102 1.24 -3.77 20.79
CA GLY A 102 1.24 -2.93 19.60
C GLY A 102 0.81 -3.63 18.30
N ALA A 103 0.53 -4.94 18.36
CA ALA A 103 -0.04 -5.73 17.26
C ALA A 103 -1.52 -6.01 17.49
N PRO A 104 -2.31 -6.31 16.43
CA PRO A 104 -3.67 -6.79 16.60
C PRO A 104 -3.70 -8.08 17.42
N VAL A 105 -4.64 -8.16 18.36
CA VAL A 105 -4.92 -9.38 19.13
C VAL A 105 -5.44 -10.49 18.22
N ALA A 106 -6.26 -10.12 17.23
CA ALA A 106 -6.83 -10.99 16.23
C ALA A 106 -7.25 -10.18 14.99
N THR A 107 -7.47 -10.84 13.87
CA THR A 107 -8.06 -10.23 12.68
C THR A 107 -9.32 -10.98 12.27
N HIS A 108 -10.43 -10.26 12.14
CA HIS A 108 -11.74 -10.83 11.85
C HIS A 108 -12.18 -10.52 10.42
N LEU A 109 -12.86 -11.48 9.80
CA LEU A 109 -13.47 -11.29 8.48
C LEU A 109 -14.74 -10.43 8.59
N PRO A 110 -15.19 -9.77 7.51
CA PRO A 110 -16.36 -8.90 7.50
C PRO A 110 -17.68 -9.55 7.94
N ASN A 111 -17.78 -10.87 7.83
CA ASN A 111 -18.94 -11.65 8.25
C ASN A 111 -18.82 -12.27 9.65
N SER A 112 -17.77 -11.94 10.39
CA SER A 112 -17.55 -12.48 11.73
C SER A 112 -18.64 -12.00 12.70
N PRO A 113 -19.26 -12.91 13.49
CA PRO A 113 -20.30 -12.56 14.46
C PRO A 113 -19.85 -11.54 15.52
N ILE A 114 -18.57 -11.51 15.86
CA ILE A 114 -18.01 -10.59 16.87
C ILE A 114 -18.26 -9.12 16.52
N ILE A 115 -18.32 -8.78 15.21
CA ILE A 115 -18.57 -7.40 14.76
C ILE A 115 -19.94 -6.90 15.25
N GLN A 116 -20.92 -7.81 15.37
CA GLN A 116 -22.28 -7.48 15.81
C GLN A 116 -22.39 -7.36 17.34
N THR A 117 -21.44 -7.89 18.09
CA THR A 117 -21.44 -7.79 19.56
C THR A 117 -20.92 -6.45 20.06
N GLY A 118 -20.22 -5.70 19.18
CA GLY A 118 -19.62 -4.43 19.54
C GLY A 118 -20.53 -3.22 19.31
N LYS A 119 -20.23 -2.14 20.03
CA LYS A 119 -20.89 -0.84 19.86
C LYS A 119 -20.01 0.06 18.97
N ARG A 120 -20.61 0.65 17.93
CA ARG A 120 -19.88 1.58 17.06
C ARG A 120 -19.61 2.91 17.78
N GLU A 121 -18.33 3.28 17.83
CA GLU A 121 -17.82 4.53 18.40
C GLU A 121 -16.92 5.22 17.35
N GLY A 122 -17.52 6.12 16.55
CA GLY A 122 -16.82 6.75 15.42
C GLY A 122 -16.41 5.74 14.36
N SER A 123 -15.09 5.64 14.10
CA SER A 123 -14.51 4.68 13.15
C SER A 123 -14.24 3.30 13.75
N LYS A 124 -14.37 3.14 15.06
CA LYS A 124 -14.09 1.91 15.81
C LYS A 124 -15.38 1.20 16.22
N ILE A 125 -15.27 -0.10 16.48
CA ILE A 125 -16.33 -0.91 17.08
C ILE A 125 -15.80 -1.42 18.42
N ARG A 126 -16.30 -0.88 19.53
CA ARG A 126 -15.91 -1.26 20.88
C ARG A 126 -16.55 -2.59 21.25
N LEU A 127 -15.73 -3.56 21.66
CA LEU A 127 -16.16 -4.87 22.09
C LEU A 127 -16.45 -4.92 23.59
N PRO A 128 -17.29 -5.89 24.07
CA PRO A 128 -17.55 -6.04 25.48
C PRO A 128 -16.35 -6.35 26.38
N ASN A 129 -15.28 -6.92 25.79
CA ASN A 129 -14.02 -7.22 26.48
C ASN A 129 -13.08 -6.00 26.64
N GLY A 130 -13.51 -4.80 26.20
CA GLY A 130 -12.69 -3.59 26.22
C GLY A 130 -11.86 -3.35 24.98
N ASN A 131 -11.63 -4.35 24.15
CA ASN A 131 -10.94 -4.21 22.86
C ASN A 131 -11.77 -3.41 21.85
N TYR A 132 -11.17 -3.05 20.74
CA TYR A 132 -11.90 -2.44 19.62
C TYR A 132 -11.50 -3.04 18.29
N LEU A 133 -12.46 -3.08 17.37
CA LEU A 133 -12.23 -3.44 15.97
C LEU A 133 -12.08 -2.18 15.12
N GLU A 134 -11.17 -2.20 14.19
CA GLU A 134 -10.97 -1.13 13.21
C GLU A 134 -11.19 -1.67 11.80
N GLU A 135 -12.20 -1.14 11.08
CA GLU A 135 -12.44 -1.51 9.69
C GLU A 135 -11.23 -1.09 8.84
N THR A 136 -10.57 -2.05 8.20
CA THR A 136 -9.36 -1.84 7.41
C THR A 136 -9.55 -2.38 5.99
N ALA A 137 -9.32 -1.53 5.01
CA ALA A 137 -9.28 -1.88 3.59
C ALA A 137 -7.82 -2.02 3.15
N SER A 138 -7.43 -3.23 2.77
CA SER A 138 -6.06 -3.58 2.39
C SER A 138 -5.96 -3.79 0.89
N TYR A 139 -5.05 -3.08 0.24
CA TYR A 139 -4.73 -3.19 -1.18
C TYR A 139 -3.33 -3.78 -1.33
N TYR A 140 -3.24 -4.98 -1.85
CA TYR A 140 -2.00 -5.58 -2.33
C TYR A 140 -1.74 -5.00 -3.72
N VAL A 141 -0.61 -4.37 -3.89
CA VAL A 141 -0.32 -3.55 -5.06
C VAL A 141 1.09 -3.79 -5.58
N MET A 142 1.32 -3.48 -6.85
CA MET A 142 2.66 -3.23 -7.36
C MET A 142 2.88 -1.71 -7.39
N ILE A 143 3.98 -1.22 -6.82
CA ILE A 143 4.34 0.19 -6.83
C ILE A 143 5.53 0.47 -7.73
N GLU A 144 5.51 1.59 -8.44
CA GLU A 144 6.67 2.07 -9.20
C GLU A 144 7.77 2.50 -8.24
N THR A 145 8.97 1.95 -8.43
CA THR A 145 10.17 2.33 -7.67
C THR A 145 10.84 3.55 -8.30
N LYS A 146 11.75 4.20 -7.58
CA LYS A 146 12.55 5.31 -8.13
C LYS A 146 13.42 4.90 -9.32
N ALA A 147 13.76 3.62 -9.42
CA ALA A 147 14.51 3.06 -10.55
C ALA A 147 13.64 2.79 -11.78
N GLY A 148 12.31 2.96 -11.69
CA GLY A 148 11.37 2.76 -12.80
C GLY A 148 10.80 1.34 -12.93
N GLY A 149 11.26 0.38 -12.10
CA GLY A 149 10.64 -0.95 -11.98
C GLY A 149 9.42 -0.93 -11.07
N TYR A 150 8.76 -2.09 -10.92
CA TYR A 150 7.62 -2.26 -10.02
C TYR A 150 7.90 -3.35 -8.99
N THR A 151 7.49 -3.13 -7.75
CA THR A 151 7.66 -4.09 -6.65
C THR A 151 6.37 -4.26 -5.86
N PRO A 152 6.13 -5.46 -5.28
CA PRO A 152 4.98 -5.69 -4.42
C PRO A 152 5.00 -4.80 -3.17
N ALA A 153 3.80 -4.37 -2.74
CA ALA A 153 3.61 -3.59 -1.52
C ALA A 153 2.18 -3.74 -0.99
N LEU A 154 1.96 -3.28 0.24
CA LEU A 154 0.64 -3.20 0.86
C LEU A 154 0.30 -1.75 1.19
N ILE A 155 -0.92 -1.34 0.84
CA ILE A 155 -1.51 -0.06 1.24
C ILE A 155 -2.75 -0.34 2.05
N THR A 156 -2.82 0.16 3.28
CA THR A 156 -4.01 0.05 4.13
C THR A 156 -4.73 1.38 4.22
N MET A 157 -6.05 1.33 4.17
CA MET A 157 -6.94 2.48 4.32
C MET A 157 -7.94 2.20 5.43
N LYS A 158 -7.97 3.06 6.45
CA LYS A 158 -8.84 2.95 7.62
C LYS A 158 -9.45 4.31 7.98
N SER A 159 -10.42 4.32 8.86
CA SER A 159 -11.09 5.55 9.33
C SER A 159 -11.58 6.43 8.16
N THR A 160 -11.14 7.68 8.07
CA THR A 160 -11.51 8.64 7.01
C THR A 160 -11.11 8.16 5.61
N GLN A 161 -10.06 7.35 5.49
CA GLN A 161 -9.57 6.81 4.23
C GLN A 161 -10.48 5.72 3.64
N LEU A 162 -11.39 5.14 4.40
CA LEU A 162 -12.38 4.19 3.89
C LEU A 162 -13.27 4.80 2.79
N ASN A 163 -13.51 6.12 2.83
CA ASN A 163 -14.24 6.79 1.76
C ASN A 163 -13.43 6.86 0.46
N VAL A 164 -12.10 7.02 0.56
CA VAL A 164 -11.18 6.96 -0.59
C VAL A 164 -11.16 5.55 -1.15
N SER A 165 -11.06 4.53 -0.28
CA SER A 165 -11.15 3.12 -0.66
C SER A 165 -12.43 2.81 -1.43
N LYS A 166 -13.60 3.24 -0.92
CA LYS A 166 -14.89 3.03 -1.61
C LYS A 166 -14.92 3.69 -3.00
N LYS A 167 -14.40 4.93 -3.11
CA LYS A 167 -14.29 5.63 -4.40
C LYS A 167 -13.37 4.89 -5.37
N TRP A 168 -12.22 4.42 -4.90
CA TRP A 168 -11.28 3.66 -5.72
C TRP A 168 -11.90 2.35 -6.22
N ASN A 169 -12.55 1.59 -5.34
CA ASN A 169 -13.26 0.37 -5.71
C ASN A 169 -14.36 0.64 -6.77
N SER A 170 -15.14 1.73 -6.61
CA SER A 170 -16.13 2.13 -7.59
C SER A 170 -15.47 2.50 -8.92
N MET A 171 -14.39 3.28 -8.89
CA MET A 171 -13.63 3.65 -10.08
C MET A 171 -13.16 2.42 -10.84
N MET A 172 -12.58 1.41 -10.17
CA MET A 172 -12.14 0.16 -10.79
C MET A 172 -13.29 -0.60 -11.44
N LYS A 173 -14.46 -0.64 -10.80
CA LYS A 173 -15.64 -1.37 -11.28
C LYS A 173 -16.38 -0.69 -12.45
N THR A 174 -16.16 0.60 -12.67
CA THR A 174 -16.83 1.37 -13.71
C THR A 174 -16.00 1.54 -14.98
N ILE A 175 -14.72 1.17 -14.98
CA ILE A 175 -13.90 1.21 -16.18
C ILE A 175 -14.44 0.20 -17.19
N GLN A 176 -14.67 0.67 -18.42
CA GLN A 176 -15.11 -0.15 -19.53
C GLN A 176 -14.16 0.01 -20.71
N ILE A 177 -13.76 -1.11 -21.31
CA ILE A 177 -12.95 -1.14 -22.51
C ILE A 177 -13.72 -1.89 -23.61
N PRO A 178 -13.63 -1.48 -24.89
CA PRO A 178 -14.24 -2.19 -25.99
C PRO A 178 -13.70 -3.62 -26.11
N ASN A 179 -14.56 -4.60 -26.30
CA ASN A 179 -14.18 -6.02 -26.44
C ASN A 179 -13.88 -6.44 -27.90
N GLY A 180 -13.89 -5.49 -28.84
CA GLY A 180 -13.68 -5.76 -30.27
C GLY A 180 -14.83 -6.48 -30.97
N LYS A 181 -15.93 -6.81 -30.27
CA LYS A 181 -17.12 -7.52 -30.79
C LYS A 181 -18.41 -6.69 -30.63
N GLY A 182 -18.29 -5.37 -30.50
CA GLY A 182 -19.41 -4.45 -30.35
C GLY A 182 -19.95 -4.30 -28.92
N GLY A 183 -19.24 -4.82 -27.91
CA GLY A 183 -19.58 -4.68 -26.49
C GLY A 183 -18.40 -4.14 -25.65
N PHE A 184 -18.60 -4.11 -24.33
CA PHE A 184 -17.62 -3.65 -23.36
C PHE A 184 -17.30 -4.73 -22.33
N VAL A 185 -16.09 -4.70 -21.78
CA VAL A 185 -15.64 -5.51 -20.65
C VAL A 185 -14.99 -4.65 -19.60
N ILE A 186 -15.05 -5.09 -18.36
CA ILE A 186 -14.32 -4.46 -17.24
C ILE A 186 -12.92 -5.09 -17.22
N PRO A 187 -11.83 -4.31 -17.27
CA PRO A 187 -10.49 -4.85 -17.16
C PRO A 187 -10.28 -5.47 -15.76
N PRO A 188 -9.39 -6.46 -15.63
CA PRO A 188 -9.03 -6.96 -14.31
C PRO A 188 -8.38 -5.85 -13.48
N MET A 189 -8.46 -5.97 -12.14
CA MET A 189 -7.90 -4.97 -11.21
C MET A 189 -6.44 -4.64 -11.55
N HIS A 190 -5.63 -5.66 -11.83
CA HIS A 190 -4.20 -5.54 -12.17
C HIS A 190 -3.93 -5.13 -13.63
N GLY A 191 -4.96 -4.74 -14.39
CA GLY A 191 -4.83 -4.22 -15.76
C GLY A 191 -4.83 -2.69 -15.86
N VAL A 192 -4.86 -1.98 -14.73
CA VAL A 192 -4.97 -0.51 -14.72
C VAL A 192 -3.95 0.09 -13.75
N VAL A 193 -3.24 1.09 -14.21
CA VAL A 193 -2.31 1.88 -13.40
C VAL A 193 -3.04 3.09 -12.83
N TYR A 194 -2.85 3.35 -11.55
CA TYR A 194 -3.37 4.51 -10.83
C TYR A 194 -2.21 5.38 -10.33
N ASN A 195 -2.48 6.64 -10.07
CA ASN A 195 -1.58 7.51 -9.32
C ASN A 195 -2.19 7.75 -7.94
N LEU A 196 -1.44 7.40 -6.90
CA LEU A 196 -1.77 7.67 -5.51
C LEU A 196 -0.92 8.82 -5.01
N ALA A 197 -1.56 9.92 -4.68
CA ALA A 197 -0.95 11.11 -4.11
C ALA A 197 -1.47 11.35 -2.69
N SER A 198 -0.81 12.20 -1.92
CA SER A 198 -1.28 12.65 -0.63
C SER A 198 -1.75 14.11 -0.68
N THR A 199 -2.76 14.43 0.10
CA THR A 199 -3.24 15.79 0.28
C THR A 199 -3.55 16.08 1.72
N LEU A 200 -3.28 17.33 2.14
CA LEU A 200 -3.67 17.80 3.46
C LEU A 200 -5.20 17.91 3.52
N GLN A 201 -5.78 17.27 4.50
CA GLN A 201 -7.21 17.32 4.83
C GLN A 201 -7.36 18.03 6.18
N LYS A 202 -8.47 18.71 6.38
CA LYS A 202 -8.78 19.45 7.61
C LYS A 202 -10.27 19.35 7.94
N ASN A 203 -10.55 19.22 9.23
CA ASN A 203 -11.88 19.42 9.81
C ASN A 203 -11.77 20.12 11.16
N ASP A 204 -12.87 20.22 11.90
CA ASP A 204 -12.93 20.89 13.21
C ASP A 204 -12.05 20.20 14.29
N LYS A 205 -11.66 18.94 14.07
CA LYS A 205 -10.83 18.16 14.99
C LYS A 205 -9.33 18.23 14.70
N GLY A 206 -8.93 18.77 13.53
CA GLY A 206 -7.53 18.90 13.17
C GLY A 206 -7.24 18.72 11.69
N SER A 207 -5.97 18.50 11.37
CA SER A 207 -5.49 18.29 10.00
C SER A 207 -4.65 17.03 9.90
N TRP A 208 -4.79 16.32 8.79
CA TRP A 208 -4.04 15.10 8.48
C TRP A 208 -3.80 14.99 6.98
N TYR A 209 -2.87 14.14 6.59
CA TYR A 209 -2.67 13.81 5.18
C TYR A 209 -3.46 12.55 4.82
N GLY A 210 -4.12 12.56 3.68
CA GLY A 210 -4.91 11.46 3.18
C GLY A 210 -4.66 11.16 1.71
N TRP A 211 -4.94 9.93 1.30
CA TRP A 211 -4.79 9.49 -0.08
C TRP A 211 -5.75 10.20 -1.03
N VAL A 212 -5.24 10.50 -2.21
CA VAL A 212 -6.03 10.86 -3.40
C VAL A 212 -5.65 9.89 -4.50
N VAL A 213 -6.66 9.25 -5.09
CA VAL A 213 -6.49 8.26 -6.15
C VAL A 213 -7.02 8.81 -7.45
N THR A 214 -6.21 8.75 -8.49
CA THR A 214 -6.60 9.08 -9.87
C THR A 214 -6.22 7.96 -10.81
N GLN A 215 -7.04 7.68 -11.81
CA GLN A 215 -6.67 6.75 -12.88
C GLN A 215 -5.53 7.37 -13.70
N ASN A 216 -4.48 6.60 -13.94
CA ASN A 216 -3.37 7.01 -14.79
C ASN A 216 -3.58 6.50 -16.22
N ARG A 217 -3.55 5.17 -16.41
CA ARG A 217 -3.74 4.54 -17.71
C ARG A 217 -4.23 3.09 -17.60
N ILE A 218 -4.80 2.58 -18.66
CA ILE A 218 -5.06 1.15 -18.84
C ILE A 218 -3.80 0.56 -19.49
N MET A 219 -3.39 -0.63 -19.08
CA MET A 219 -2.24 -1.32 -19.66
C MET A 219 -2.48 -1.72 -21.11
N GLY A 220 -1.45 -1.59 -21.92
CA GLY A 220 -1.39 -2.02 -23.32
C GLY A 220 -0.51 -3.25 -23.53
N GLN A 221 -0.28 -3.60 -24.78
CA GLN A 221 0.58 -4.75 -25.14
C GLN A 221 2.04 -4.54 -24.75
N GLU A 222 2.48 -3.29 -24.70
CA GLU A 222 3.80 -2.87 -24.23
C GLU A 222 4.05 -3.20 -22.75
N ASP A 223 2.99 -3.32 -21.96
CA ASP A 223 3.03 -3.65 -20.54
C ASP A 223 2.96 -5.16 -20.26
N LYS A 224 3.08 -6.02 -21.26
CA LYS A 224 2.81 -7.46 -21.12
C LYS A 224 3.58 -8.10 -19.96
N SER A 225 4.86 -7.80 -19.79
CA SER A 225 5.66 -8.35 -18.68
C SER A 225 5.10 -7.88 -17.33
N LEU A 226 4.93 -6.58 -17.16
CA LEU A 226 4.40 -5.97 -15.93
C LEU A 226 2.98 -6.49 -15.59
N TYR A 227 2.14 -6.69 -16.61
CA TYR A 227 0.80 -7.29 -16.44
C TYR A 227 0.88 -8.73 -15.90
N LEU A 228 1.81 -9.54 -16.42
CA LEU A 228 2.00 -10.92 -15.98
C LEU A 228 2.51 -10.95 -14.52
N ASP A 229 3.48 -10.13 -14.17
CA ASP A 229 4.00 -10.01 -12.81
C ASP A 229 2.89 -9.60 -11.82
N ALA A 230 2.09 -8.60 -12.18
CA ALA A 230 0.96 -8.15 -11.37
C ALA A 230 -0.14 -9.22 -11.23
N LYS A 231 -0.40 -10.00 -12.28
CA LYS A 231 -1.33 -11.13 -12.28
C LYS A 231 -0.84 -12.26 -11.39
N ASP A 232 0.44 -12.59 -11.44
CA ASP A 232 1.03 -13.64 -10.62
C ASP A 232 1.04 -13.24 -9.15
N PHE A 233 1.37 -12.00 -8.84
CA PHE A 233 1.25 -11.47 -7.49
C PHE A 233 -0.21 -11.53 -7.00
N SER A 234 -1.18 -11.11 -7.80
CA SER A 234 -2.61 -11.22 -7.49
C SER A 234 -3.03 -12.67 -7.18
N SER A 235 -2.54 -13.63 -7.96
CA SER A 235 -2.81 -15.05 -7.76
C SER A 235 -2.21 -15.57 -6.45
N ASN A 236 -0.98 -15.20 -6.14
CA ASN A 236 -0.30 -15.61 -4.91
C ASN A 236 -1.00 -15.06 -3.67
N VAL A 237 -1.40 -13.79 -3.69
CA VAL A 237 -2.19 -13.20 -2.59
C VAL A 237 -3.52 -13.91 -2.41
N SER A 238 -4.25 -14.20 -3.51
CA SER A 238 -5.56 -14.87 -3.44
C SER A 238 -5.49 -16.28 -2.89
N LYS A 239 -4.35 -16.98 -3.07
CA LYS A 239 -4.08 -18.31 -2.53
C LYS A 239 -3.58 -18.31 -1.08
N GLY A 240 -3.33 -17.11 -0.49
CA GLY A 240 -2.79 -16.99 0.85
C GLY A 240 -1.27 -17.21 0.95
N ASN A 241 -0.56 -17.25 -0.17
CA ASN A 241 0.89 -17.44 -0.21
C ASN A 241 1.68 -16.18 0.21
N VAL A 242 1.02 -15.04 0.36
CA VAL A 242 1.62 -13.78 0.80
C VAL A 242 1.09 -13.45 2.18
N GLN A 243 1.94 -13.54 3.19
CA GLN A 243 1.61 -13.17 4.56
C GLN A 243 2.12 -11.75 4.84
N THR A 244 1.29 -10.94 5.46
CA THR A 244 1.69 -9.65 5.98
C THR A 244 1.97 -9.81 7.46
N LYS A 245 3.22 -9.65 7.88
CA LYS A 245 3.52 -9.34 9.27
C LYS A 245 3.27 -7.85 9.43
N GLU A 246 2.22 -7.47 10.15
CA GLU A 246 2.09 -6.09 10.59
C GLU A 246 3.31 -5.79 11.46
N ASP A 247 4.10 -4.76 11.08
CA ASP A 247 5.18 -4.28 11.92
C ASP A 247 4.58 -3.75 13.22
N VAL A 248 4.78 -4.52 14.27
CA VAL A 248 4.21 -4.36 15.61
C VAL A 248 4.50 -2.98 16.21
N GLU A 249 5.57 -2.33 15.77
CA GLU A 249 6.06 -1.09 16.39
C GLU A 249 5.51 0.22 15.77
N GLU A 250 5.01 0.21 14.54
CA GLU A 250 4.58 1.45 13.86
C GLU A 250 3.12 1.81 14.08
N THR A 251 2.27 0.87 14.47
CA THR A 251 0.84 1.13 14.67
C THR A 251 0.53 1.97 15.92
N ALA A 252 1.46 2.06 16.86
CA ALA A 252 1.30 2.87 18.07
C ALA A 252 1.41 4.39 17.83
N SER A 253 2.10 4.81 16.76
CA SER A 253 2.39 6.24 16.53
C SER A 253 1.45 6.94 15.54
N ASP A 254 0.75 6.19 14.70
CA ASP A 254 -0.09 6.78 13.63
C ASP A 254 -1.59 6.91 14.00
N SER A 255 -1.94 6.60 15.24
CA SER A 255 -3.29 6.87 15.74
C SER A 255 -3.41 8.32 16.17
N THR A 256 -3.74 9.22 15.23
CA THR A 256 -4.29 10.53 15.58
C THR A 256 -5.46 10.36 16.55
N PRO A 257 -5.50 11.14 17.63
CA PRO A 257 -6.59 11.09 18.59
C PRO A 257 -7.81 11.80 18.02
N TYR A 258 -8.69 11.06 17.33
CA TYR A 258 -10.00 11.58 16.90
C TYR A 258 -11.09 10.50 17.00
#